data_4d2c827c377b184f91b96ab2917790e6
#
_entry.id   4d2c827c377b184f91b96ab2917790e6
#
_cell.length_a   1.000
_cell.length_b   1.000
_cell.length_c   1.000
_cell.angle_alpha   90.00
_cell.angle_beta   90.00
_cell.angle_gamma   90.00
#
_symmetry.space_group_name_H-M   'P 1'
#
loop_
_entity.id
_entity.type
_entity.pdbx_description
1 polymer ?
#
loop_
_entity_poly.entity_id
_entity_poly.type
_entity_poly.pdbx_seq_one_letter_code
_entity_poly.pdbx_strand_id
1 'polypeptide(L)'
;MTPEPPTRPIRAIGLLSGGLDSLLAARVVRDQGVEVLGLSFESPFFGSARAKVAAAAAGIPLRIVDFTPDIIELVEHPKHGFGQGLNPCIDCHARMLRRANEIRIAEGYDFLFTGEVLNQRPMSQTSRTLRIVAHEAGVEDVLVRPLSAQTLPESAVEKRGWLDRSRLLNIQGRSRRGHRAVADRFGLTDLPKVSGGCCLAEPNFSNRLRDLRLHGTLHDLDAVRLLFHGRHFRLNDDVKLIVGRDQGDNAGIEKLSPRGYLWIHATEGIGPSCLLSATANEEELALACSIVARYIKASAHGPVRLTVRMPDGSRHEEVTASPVDEAEFQLRRIL
;
A
#
# COMPACT_ATOMS: atom_id res chain seq x y z
N MET A 1 6.49 -35.41 -28.54
CA MET A 1 5.16 -35.06 -29.10
C MET A 1 4.98 -33.58 -28.84
N THR A 2 4.86 -32.78 -29.87
CA THR A 2 4.45 -31.39 -29.77
C THR A 2 2.98 -31.38 -29.27
N PRO A 3 2.63 -30.62 -28.22
CA PRO A 3 1.24 -30.54 -27.79
C PRO A 3 0.36 -29.99 -28.92
N GLU A 4 -0.81 -30.59 -29.13
CA GLU A 4 -1.79 -30.05 -30.09
C GLU A 4 -2.12 -28.61 -29.71
N PRO A 5 -2.24 -27.70 -30.69
CA PRO A 5 -2.62 -26.33 -30.42
C PRO A 5 -4.01 -26.29 -29.75
N PRO A 6 -4.22 -25.42 -28.76
CA PRO A 6 -5.50 -25.33 -28.08
C PRO A 6 -6.62 -24.93 -29.03
N THR A 7 -7.77 -25.56 -28.88
CA THR A 7 -8.96 -25.35 -29.71
C THR A 7 -9.65 -24.00 -29.51
N ARG A 8 -9.25 -23.24 -28.48
CA ARG A 8 -9.72 -21.89 -28.12
C ARG A 8 -8.55 -20.98 -27.77
N PRO A 9 -8.73 -19.67 -27.82
CA PRO A 9 -7.72 -18.74 -27.33
C PRO A 9 -7.32 -19.04 -25.89
N ILE A 10 -6.02 -19.01 -25.62
CA ILE A 10 -5.48 -19.12 -24.26
C ILE A 10 -5.80 -17.84 -23.50
N ARG A 11 -6.27 -17.95 -22.26
CA ARG A 11 -6.68 -16.83 -21.40
C ARG A 11 -5.86 -16.78 -20.13
N ALA A 12 -5.36 -15.61 -19.76
CA ALA A 12 -4.53 -15.43 -18.58
C ALA A 12 -4.97 -14.26 -17.72
N ILE A 13 -4.75 -14.38 -16.40
CA ILE A 13 -4.85 -13.26 -15.47
C ILE A 13 -3.46 -12.79 -15.08
N GLY A 14 -3.19 -11.50 -15.27
CA GLY A 14 -1.94 -10.85 -14.84
C GLY A 14 -2.15 -9.95 -13.62
N LEU A 15 -1.32 -10.11 -12.58
CA LEU A 15 -1.33 -9.18 -11.46
C LEU A 15 -0.71 -7.85 -11.89
N LEU A 16 -1.51 -6.78 -11.88
CA LEU A 16 -1.15 -5.47 -12.40
C LEU A 16 -1.09 -4.43 -11.28
N SER A 17 0.12 -4.14 -10.81
CA SER A 17 0.36 -3.14 -9.75
C SER A 17 0.43 -1.69 -10.27
N GLY A 18 0.46 -1.51 -11.59
CA GLY A 18 0.70 -0.21 -12.22
C GLY A 18 2.17 0.20 -12.29
N GLY A 19 3.10 -0.66 -11.88
CA GLY A 19 4.54 -0.50 -12.10
C GLY A 19 4.96 -0.96 -13.49
N LEU A 20 6.14 -0.50 -13.95
CA LEU A 20 6.71 -0.85 -15.23
C LEU A 20 6.78 -2.37 -15.44
N ASP A 21 7.21 -3.12 -14.44
CA ASP A 21 7.42 -4.56 -14.55
C ASP A 21 6.11 -5.31 -14.86
N SER A 22 5.02 -4.96 -14.17
CA SER A 22 3.70 -5.56 -14.42
C SER A 22 3.11 -5.17 -15.78
N LEU A 23 3.35 -3.93 -16.22
CA LEU A 23 2.98 -3.47 -17.57
C LEU A 23 3.71 -4.26 -18.64
N LEU A 24 5.04 -4.39 -18.54
CA LEU A 24 5.86 -5.12 -19.51
C LEU A 24 5.50 -6.61 -19.54
N ALA A 25 5.27 -7.23 -18.39
CA ALA A 25 4.82 -8.63 -18.32
C ALA A 25 3.50 -8.83 -19.08
N ALA A 26 2.54 -7.94 -18.89
CA ALA A 26 1.26 -7.99 -19.62
C ALA A 26 1.44 -7.85 -21.13
N ARG A 27 2.32 -6.94 -21.58
CA ARG A 27 2.63 -6.78 -23.02
C ARG A 27 3.30 -8.01 -23.60
N VAL A 28 4.28 -8.61 -22.91
CA VAL A 28 5.00 -9.81 -23.35
C VAL A 28 4.05 -11.00 -23.50
N VAL A 29 3.12 -11.19 -22.55
CA VAL A 29 2.14 -12.28 -22.62
C VAL A 29 1.13 -12.04 -23.73
N ARG A 30 0.57 -10.83 -23.82
CA ARG A 30 -0.39 -10.46 -24.86
C ARG A 30 0.19 -10.56 -26.27
N ASP A 31 1.47 -10.18 -26.46
CA ASP A 31 2.18 -10.27 -27.75
C ASP A 31 2.26 -11.70 -28.29
N GLN A 32 2.07 -12.72 -27.45
CA GLN A 32 2.00 -14.11 -27.85
C GLN A 32 0.58 -14.59 -28.24
N GLY A 33 -0.39 -13.68 -28.34
CA GLY A 33 -1.76 -14.01 -28.72
C GLY A 33 -2.65 -14.46 -27.57
N VAL A 34 -2.21 -14.31 -26.33
CA VAL A 34 -2.99 -14.65 -25.12
C VAL A 34 -3.99 -13.55 -24.81
N GLU A 35 -5.22 -13.91 -24.50
CA GLU A 35 -6.23 -13.01 -23.97
C GLU A 35 -5.93 -12.72 -22.49
N VAL A 36 -5.63 -11.46 -22.17
CA VAL A 36 -5.16 -11.05 -20.85
C VAL A 36 -6.21 -10.23 -20.12
N LEU A 37 -6.53 -10.62 -18.88
CA LEU A 37 -7.20 -9.81 -17.90
C LEU A 37 -6.15 -9.28 -16.88
N GLY A 38 -6.03 -7.97 -16.74
CA GLY A 38 -5.29 -7.35 -15.63
C GLY A 38 -6.10 -7.44 -14.34
N LEU A 39 -5.48 -7.87 -13.26
CA LEU A 39 -6.07 -7.87 -11.92
C LEU A 39 -5.26 -6.95 -11.01
N SER A 40 -5.90 -5.95 -10.42
CA SER A 40 -5.30 -5.05 -9.45
C SER A 40 -6.04 -5.14 -8.13
N PHE A 41 -5.29 -5.12 -7.04
CA PHE A 41 -5.84 -5.10 -5.70
C PHE A 41 -5.77 -3.68 -5.14
N GLU A 42 -6.79 -3.29 -4.37
CA GLU A 42 -6.76 -2.02 -3.64
C GLU A 42 -7.16 -2.21 -2.18
N SER A 43 -6.67 -1.30 -1.34
CA SER A 43 -6.91 -1.28 0.10
C SER A 43 -6.60 0.14 0.62
N PRO A 44 -6.80 0.44 1.91
CA PRO A 44 -6.32 1.69 2.48
C PRO A 44 -4.82 1.93 2.29
N PHE A 45 -3.99 0.88 2.14
CA PHE A 45 -2.52 0.98 2.03
C PHE A 45 -2.01 1.11 0.59
N PHE A 46 -2.79 0.78 -0.41
CA PHE A 46 -2.42 0.90 -1.83
C PHE A 46 -3.66 0.98 -2.73
N GLY A 47 -3.58 1.82 -3.74
CA GLY A 47 -4.68 2.05 -4.68
C GLY A 47 -4.40 1.54 -6.09
N SER A 48 -5.44 1.52 -6.92
CA SER A 48 -5.45 1.00 -8.29
C SER A 48 -5.24 2.07 -9.39
N ALA A 49 -5.08 3.34 -9.04
CA ALA A 49 -5.00 4.42 -10.03
C ALA A 49 -3.89 4.20 -11.08
N ARG A 50 -2.70 3.77 -10.64
CA ARG A 50 -1.59 3.45 -11.55
C ARG A 50 -1.86 2.21 -12.40
N ALA A 51 -2.58 1.23 -11.85
CA ALA A 51 -2.94 0.01 -12.60
C ALA A 51 -3.90 0.32 -13.75
N LYS A 52 -4.81 1.30 -13.59
CA LYS A 52 -5.68 1.78 -14.67
C LYS A 52 -4.88 2.33 -15.84
N VAL A 53 -3.87 3.17 -15.56
CA VAL A 53 -2.98 3.71 -16.59
C VAL A 53 -2.17 2.60 -17.27
N ALA A 54 -1.61 1.66 -16.48
CA ALA A 54 -0.84 0.55 -17.03
C ALA A 54 -1.69 -0.41 -17.88
N ALA A 55 -2.93 -0.69 -17.47
CA ALA A 55 -3.87 -1.51 -18.24
C ALA A 55 -4.20 -0.87 -19.59
N ALA A 56 -4.47 0.44 -19.61
CA ALA A 56 -4.69 1.19 -20.85
C ALA A 56 -3.46 1.14 -21.76
N ALA A 57 -2.26 1.39 -21.22
CA ALA A 57 -1.00 1.30 -21.97
C ALA A 57 -0.70 -0.13 -22.49
N ALA A 58 -1.08 -1.17 -21.72
CA ALA A 58 -0.99 -2.56 -22.17
C ALA A 58 -2.09 -2.92 -23.17
N GLY A 59 -3.16 -2.15 -23.28
CA GLY A 59 -4.33 -2.44 -24.10
C GLY A 59 -5.10 -3.67 -23.61
N ILE A 60 -5.25 -3.84 -22.30
CA ILE A 60 -5.94 -4.97 -21.67
C ILE A 60 -7.07 -4.49 -20.76
N PRO A 61 -8.15 -5.26 -20.58
CA PRO A 61 -9.15 -4.99 -19.56
C PRO A 61 -8.53 -5.10 -18.16
N LEU A 62 -9.09 -4.34 -17.20
CA LEU A 62 -8.67 -4.33 -15.79
C LEU A 62 -9.84 -4.61 -14.87
N ARG A 63 -9.63 -5.52 -13.94
CA ARG A 63 -10.51 -5.72 -12.78
C ARG A 63 -9.82 -5.25 -11.51
N ILE A 64 -10.56 -4.55 -10.66
CA ILE A 64 -10.10 -4.11 -9.35
C ILE A 64 -10.80 -4.97 -8.30
N VAL A 65 -10.02 -5.48 -7.35
CA VAL A 65 -10.49 -6.33 -6.25
C VAL A 65 -10.16 -5.64 -4.93
N ASP A 66 -11.15 -5.51 -4.06
CA ASP A 66 -10.92 -5.05 -2.68
C ASP A 66 -10.12 -6.11 -1.91
N PHE A 67 -9.00 -5.67 -1.38
CA PHE A 67 -8.07 -6.47 -0.59
C PHE A 67 -8.01 -6.02 0.87
N THR A 68 -8.90 -5.13 1.27
CA THR A 68 -8.92 -4.53 2.60
C THR A 68 -9.01 -5.58 3.70
N PRO A 69 -9.96 -6.54 3.68
CA PRO A 69 -10.04 -7.56 4.72
C PRO A 69 -8.79 -8.44 4.77
N ASP A 70 -8.26 -8.82 3.59
CA ASP A 70 -7.09 -9.67 3.49
C ASP A 70 -5.85 -8.99 4.09
N ILE A 71 -5.57 -7.74 3.74
CA ILE A 71 -4.37 -7.04 4.20
C ILE A 71 -4.44 -6.69 5.69
N ILE A 72 -5.61 -6.40 6.25
CA ILE A 72 -5.79 -6.18 7.68
C ILE A 72 -5.42 -7.45 8.44
N GLU A 73 -5.99 -8.60 8.06
CA GLU A 73 -5.66 -9.91 8.65
C GLU A 73 -4.15 -10.21 8.58
N LEU A 74 -3.52 -9.94 7.42
CA LEU A 74 -2.10 -10.20 7.22
C LEU A 74 -1.19 -9.26 8.03
N VAL A 75 -1.60 -8.04 8.31
CA VAL A 75 -0.87 -7.12 9.20
C VAL A 75 -1.05 -7.54 10.66
N GLU A 76 -2.20 -8.09 11.03
CA GLU A 76 -2.43 -8.59 12.39
C GLU A 76 -1.71 -9.92 12.65
N HIS A 77 -1.76 -10.85 11.69
CA HIS A 77 -1.29 -12.22 11.84
C HIS A 77 -0.41 -12.71 10.67
N PRO A 78 0.78 -12.11 10.46
CA PRO A 78 1.65 -12.52 9.36
C PRO A 78 2.29 -13.89 9.64
N LYS A 79 2.09 -14.85 8.76
CA LYS A 79 2.68 -16.21 8.87
C LYS A 79 4.21 -16.19 8.72
N HIS A 80 4.72 -15.34 7.80
CA HIS A 80 6.15 -15.22 7.48
C HIS A 80 6.79 -13.97 8.10
N GLY A 81 6.08 -13.28 9.00
CA GLY A 81 6.54 -12.06 9.63
C GLY A 81 6.57 -10.86 8.69
N PHE A 82 7.31 -9.85 9.09
CA PHE A 82 7.39 -8.57 8.40
C PHE A 82 8.74 -8.37 7.71
N GLY A 83 8.78 -7.46 6.71
CA GLY A 83 10.00 -6.97 6.11
C GLY A 83 10.67 -5.88 6.96
N GLN A 84 11.06 -4.76 6.32
CA GLN A 84 11.74 -3.65 7.03
C GLN A 84 10.81 -2.85 7.96
N GLY A 85 9.51 -2.80 7.66
CA GLY A 85 8.48 -2.15 8.46
C GLY A 85 7.45 -3.17 8.92
N LEU A 86 6.16 -2.81 8.81
CA LEU A 86 5.03 -3.74 9.04
C LEU A 86 4.48 -4.32 7.72
N ASN A 87 5.35 -4.56 6.76
CA ASN A 87 5.01 -5.08 5.44
C ASN A 87 5.10 -6.61 5.38
N PRO A 88 3.99 -7.37 5.40
CA PRO A 88 3.96 -8.84 5.30
C PRO A 88 4.11 -9.29 3.85
N CYS A 89 5.23 -8.95 3.18
CA CYS A 89 5.35 -9.05 1.72
C CYS A 89 5.15 -10.47 1.18
N ILE A 90 5.67 -11.50 1.85
CA ILE A 90 5.50 -12.90 1.41
C ILE A 90 4.03 -13.29 1.46
N ASP A 91 3.40 -13.06 2.60
CA ASP A 91 1.99 -13.40 2.83
C ASP A 91 1.05 -12.60 1.93
N CYS A 92 1.36 -11.32 1.74
CA CYS A 92 0.59 -10.41 0.88
C CYS A 92 0.60 -10.88 -0.59
N HIS A 93 1.78 -11.19 -1.14
CA HIS A 93 1.90 -11.70 -2.51
C HIS A 93 1.23 -13.07 -2.67
N ALA A 94 1.40 -13.97 -1.69
CA ALA A 94 0.76 -15.28 -1.71
C ALA A 94 -0.77 -15.16 -1.65
N ARG A 95 -1.31 -14.28 -0.80
CA ARG A 95 -2.74 -14.04 -0.69
C ARG A 95 -3.32 -13.43 -1.97
N MET A 96 -2.62 -12.45 -2.58
CA MET A 96 -3.03 -11.87 -3.86
C MET A 96 -3.07 -12.92 -4.98
N LEU A 97 -2.06 -13.79 -5.07
CA LEU A 97 -2.03 -14.89 -6.04
C LEU A 97 -3.13 -15.93 -5.79
N ARG A 98 -3.42 -16.26 -4.54
CA ARG A 98 -4.53 -17.16 -4.17
C ARG A 98 -5.87 -16.59 -4.63
N ARG A 99 -6.14 -15.32 -4.35
CA ARG A 99 -7.36 -14.62 -4.80
C ARG A 99 -7.45 -14.58 -6.33
N ALA A 100 -6.32 -14.33 -7.01
CA ALA A 100 -6.27 -14.39 -8.47
C ALA A 100 -6.54 -15.80 -9.00
N ASN A 101 -6.07 -16.84 -8.32
CA ASN A 101 -6.31 -18.24 -8.69
C ASN A 101 -7.78 -18.65 -8.49
N GLU A 102 -8.42 -18.19 -7.44
CA GLU A 102 -9.85 -18.38 -7.23
C GLU A 102 -10.65 -17.81 -8.42
N ILE A 103 -10.34 -16.59 -8.85
CA ILE A 103 -10.97 -15.97 -10.03
C ILE A 103 -10.63 -16.75 -11.31
N ARG A 104 -9.35 -17.17 -11.46
CA ARG A 104 -8.91 -17.99 -12.60
C ARG A 104 -9.74 -19.26 -12.74
N ILE A 105 -9.93 -20.00 -11.65
CA ILE A 105 -10.70 -21.24 -11.64
C ILE A 105 -12.18 -20.96 -11.93
N ALA A 106 -12.77 -20.00 -11.25
CA ALA A 106 -14.20 -19.69 -11.38
C ALA A 106 -14.61 -19.22 -12.78
N GLU A 107 -13.70 -18.55 -13.50
CA GLU A 107 -13.99 -17.97 -14.82
C GLU A 107 -13.27 -18.70 -15.98
N GLY A 108 -12.60 -19.82 -15.70
CA GLY A 108 -11.99 -20.67 -16.72
C GLY A 108 -10.81 -20.04 -17.45
N TYR A 109 -9.99 -19.21 -16.75
CA TYR A 109 -8.68 -18.79 -17.27
C TYR A 109 -7.67 -19.93 -17.14
N ASP A 110 -6.70 -19.98 -18.05
CA ASP A 110 -5.75 -21.07 -18.14
C ASP A 110 -4.59 -20.91 -17.14
N PHE A 111 -4.02 -19.70 -17.02
CA PHE A 111 -2.88 -19.47 -16.16
C PHE A 111 -2.85 -18.05 -15.54
N LEU A 112 -1.90 -17.87 -14.61
CA LEU A 112 -1.58 -16.60 -13.96
C LEU A 112 -0.19 -16.13 -14.38
N PHE A 113 0.03 -14.83 -14.36
CA PHE A 113 1.38 -14.27 -14.45
C PHE A 113 1.58 -13.05 -13.57
N THR A 114 2.84 -12.79 -13.21
CA THR A 114 3.24 -11.59 -12.48
C THR A 114 4.39 -10.86 -13.16
N GLY A 115 4.55 -9.58 -12.86
CA GLY A 115 5.71 -8.77 -13.26
C GLY A 115 6.90 -8.92 -12.32
N GLU A 116 6.97 -9.94 -11.48
CA GLU A 116 8.10 -10.17 -10.58
C GLU A 116 9.37 -10.48 -11.37
N VAL A 117 10.48 -9.86 -10.97
CA VAL A 117 11.80 -10.04 -11.61
C VAL A 117 12.76 -10.67 -10.61
N LEU A 118 13.41 -11.75 -11.02
CA LEU A 118 14.36 -12.49 -10.18
C LEU A 118 15.47 -11.55 -9.67
N ASN A 119 15.72 -11.56 -8.36
CA ASN A 119 16.76 -10.78 -7.66
C ASN A 119 16.62 -9.25 -7.78
N GLN A 120 15.47 -8.73 -8.20
CA GLN A 120 15.25 -7.28 -8.26
C GLN A 120 15.00 -6.67 -6.87
N ARG A 121 14.26 -7.38 -6.02
CA ARG A 121 14.01 -6.99 -4.62
C ARG A 121 14.63 -8.03 -3.68
N PRO A 122 15.59 -7.64 -2.82
CA PRO A 122 16.38 -8.60 -2.04
C PRO A 122 15.56 -9.45 -1.07
N MET A 123 14.44 -8.93 -0.57
CA MET A 123 13.61 -9.65 0.41
C MET A 123 12.49 -10.49 -0.23
N SER A 124 11.87 -10.01 -1.31
CA SER A 124 10.64 -10.60 -1.85
C SER A 124 10.79 -11.27 -3.22
N GLN A 125 11.91 -11.07 -3.93
CA GLN A 125 12.10 -11.58 -5.29
C GLN A 125 13.37 -12.43 -5.45
N THR A 126 13.84 -13.06 -4.38
CA THR A 126 14.85 -14.12 -4.48
C THR A 126 14.22 -15.40 -5.03
N SER A 127 15.02 -16.29 -5.63
CA SER A 127 14.52 -17.59 -6.10
C SER A 127 13.79 -18.38 -5.02
N ARG A 128 14.30 -18.33 -3.78
CA ARG A 128 13.66 -18.97 -2.62
C ARG A 128 12.29 -18.34 -2.31
N THR A 129 12.22 -17.02 -2.22
CA THR A 129 10.99 -16.31 -1.87
C THR A 129 9.92 -16.47 -2.95
N LEU A 130 10.32 -16.39 -4.24
CA LEU A 130 9.40 -16.61 -5.35
C LEU A 130 8.76 -18.01 -5.34
N ARG A 131 9.51 -19.04 -4.89
CA ARG A 131 8.97 -20.40 -4.70
C ARG A 131 8.03 -20.48 -3.51
N ILE A 132 8.41 -19.91 -2.36
CA ILE A 132 7.55 -19.88 -1.17
C ILE A 132 6.20 -19.22 -1.51
N VAL A 133 6.21 -18.06 -2.16
CA VAL A 133 4.99 -17.34 -2.55
C VAL A 133 4.11 -18.17 -3.47
N ALA A 134 4.68 -18.85 -4.47
CA ALA A 134 3.90 -19.71 -5.38
C ALA A 134 3.31 -20.91 -4.66
N HIS A 135 4.09 -21.55 -3.78
CA HIS A 135 3.66 -22.70 -2.96
C HIS A 135 2.55 -22.32 -1.98
N GLU A 136 2.73 -21.25 -1.21
CA GLU A 136 1.72 -20.75 -0.27
C GLU A 136 0.40 -20.36 -0.96
N ALA A 137 0.48 -19.91 -2.22
CA ALA A 137 -0.69 -19.60 -3.01
C ALA A 137 -1.32 -20.81 -3.70
N GLY A 138 -0.62 -21.94 -3.79
CA GLY A 138 -1.06 -23.14 -4.53
C GLY A 138 -1.14 -22.93 -6.05
N VAL A 139 -0.19 -22.16 -6.62
CA VAL A 139 -0.22 -21.77 -8.03
C VAL A 139 1.02 -22.19 -8.82
N GLU A 140 1.82 -23.09 -8.30
CA GLU A 140 3.11 -23.51 -8.89
C GLU A 140 2.96 -23.97 -10.35
N ASP A 141 1.90 -24.71 -10.65
CA ASP A 141 1.63 -25.29 -11.97
C ASP A 141 0.95 -24.34 -12.97
N VAL A 142 0.55 -23.17 -12.52
CA VAL A 142 -0.22 -22.19 -13.33
C VAL A 142 0.36 -20.79 -13.31
N LEU A 143 1.50 -20.56 -12.65
CA LEU A 143 2.13 -19.26 -12.52
C LEU A 143 3.36 -19.11 -13.42
N VAL A 144 3.40 -17.99 -14.17
CA VAL A 144 4.56 -17.60 -14.98
C VAL A 144 5.08 -16.23 -14.56
N ARG A 145 6.39 -16.02 -14.68
CA ARG A 145 7.06 -14.75 -14.50
C ARG A 145 7.73 -14.34 -15.81
N PRO A 146 6.98 -13.75 -16.76
CA PRO A 146 7.41 -13.58 -18.15
C PRO A 146 8.73 -12.83 -18.32
N LEU A 147 9.01 -11.87 -17.41
CA LEU A 147 10.23 -11.07 -17.49
C LEU A 147 11.50 -11.83 -17.09
N SER A 148 11.39 -12.88 -16.27
CA SER A 148 12.52 -13.69 -15.78
C SER A 148 12.41 -15.16 -16.17
N ALA A 149 11.48 -15.53 -17.04
CA ALA A 149 11.17 -16.93 -17.33
C ALA A 149 12.40 -17.72 -17.79
N GLN A 150 13.22 -17.14 -18.65
CA GLN A 150 14.43 -17.83 -19.16
C GLN A 150 15.55 -17.99 -18.12
N THR A 151 15.47 -17.30 -16.97
CA THR A 151 16.40 -17.45 -15.84
C THR A 151 15.84 -18.32 -14.71
N LEU A 152 14.58 -18.67 -14.80
CA LEU A 152 13.87 -19.56 -13.88
C LEU A 152 13.68 -20.95 -14.50
N PRO A 153 13.41 -21.99 -13.69
CA PRO A 153 12.99 -23.28 -14.24
C PRO A 153 11.75 -23.14 -15.13
N GLU A 154 11.70 -23.97 -16.15
CA GLU A 154 10.56 -23.99 -17.07
C GLU A 154 9.26 -24.33 -16.33
N SER A 155 8.26 -23.46 -16.46
CA SER A 155 6.95 -23.62 -15.84
C SER A 155 6.10 -24.68 -16.53
N ALA A 156 5.08 -25.20 -15.83
CA ALA A 156 4.12 -26.10 -16.46
C ALA A 156 3.32 -25.44 -17.60
N VAL A 157 3.13 -24.14 -17.56
CA VAL A 157 2.47 -23.34 -18.61
C VAL A 157 3.28 -23.36 -19.91
N GLU A 158 4.61 -23.17 -19.79
CA GLU A 158 5.54 -23.25 -20.94
C GLU A 158 5.59 -24.68 -21.49
N LYS A 159 5.71 -25.69 -20.63
CA LYS A 159 5.70 -27.12 -21.02
C LYS A 159 4.43 -27.57 -21.76
N ARG A 160 3.28 -26.93 -21.43
CA ARG A 160 2.01 -27.17 -22.14
C ARG A 160 1.92 -26.44 -23.48
N GLY A 161 2.92 -25.63 -23.86
CA GLY A 161 2.92 -24.84 -25.07
C GLY A 161 1.94 -23.66 -25.09
N TRP A 162 1.45 -23.24 -23.92
CA TRP A 162 0.56 -22.06 -23.81
C TRP A 162 1.31 -20.74 -23.96
N LEU A 163 2.61 -20.76 -23.68
CA LEU A 163 3.56 -19.67 -23.96
C LEU A 163 4.83 -20.25 -24.60
N ASP A 164 5.31 -19.57 -25.63
CA ASP A 164 6.61 -19.85 -26.23
C ASP A 164 7.72 -19.22 -25.35
N ARG A 165 8.51 -20.10 -24.71
CA ARG A 165 9.61 -19.69 -23.83
C ARG A 165 10.66 -18.83 -24.57
N SER A 166 10.90 -19.05 -25.85
CA SER A 166 11.88 -18.27 -26.61
C SER A 166 11.50 -16.79 -26.75
N ARG A 167 10.21 -16.48 -26.64
CA ARG A 167 9.65 -15.12 -26.65
C ARG A 167 9.50 -14.50 -25.25
N LEU A 168 9.76 -15.28 -24.18
CA LEU A 168 9.84 -14.76 -22.81
C LEU A 168 11.25 -14.19 -22.55
N LEU A 169 11.43 -13.55 -21.38
CA LEU A 169 12.63 -12.75 -21.13
C LEU A 169 13.54 -13.37 -20.06
N ASN A 170 14.78 -12.85 -20.01
CA ASN A 170 15.84 -13.27 -19.09
C ASN A 170 16.25 -12.13 -18.13
N ILE A 171 15.36 -11.18 -17.86
CA ILE A 171 15.65 -10.03 -16.99
C ILE A 171 15.84 -10.52 -15.56
N GLN A 172 16.90 -10.04 -14.91
CA GLN A 172 17.19 -10.30 -13.51
C GLN A 172 17.96 -9.15 -12.86
N GLY A 173 17.91 -9.08 -11.52
CA GLY A 173 18.63 -8.08 -10.75
C GLY A 173 17.99 -6.70 -10.82
N ARG A 174 18.73 -5.68 -10.32
CA ARG A 174 18.22 -4.32 -10.13
C ARG A 174 18.34 -3.41 -11.36
N SER A 175 19.08 -3.86 -12.38
CA SER A 175 19.31 -3.05 -13.58
C SER A 175 18.02 -2.83 -14.37
N ARG A 176 17.75 -1.61 -14.77
CA ARG A 176 16.61 -1.25 -15.61
C ARG A 176 16.88 -1.28 -17.11
N ARG A 177 18.11 -1.67 -17.51
CA ARG A 177 18.50 -1.70 -18.93
C ARG A 177 17.61 -2.64 -19.75
N GLY A 178 17.39 -3.87 -19.25
CA GLY A 178 16.51 -4.82 -19.90
C GLY A 178 15.05 -4.35 -19.99
N HIS A 179 14.54 -3.71 -18.94
CA HIS A 179 13.18 -3.16 -18.94
C HIS A 179 13.00 -2.06 -20.00
N ARG A 180 13.99 -1.16 -20.14
CA ARG A 180 13.95 -0.10 -21.17
C ARG A 180 13.93 -0.67 -22.57
N ALA A 181 14.81 -1.62 -22.88
CA ALA A 181 14.84 -2.28 -24.18
C ALA A 181 13.50 -2.94 -24.56
N VAL A 182 12.81 -3.53 -23.57
CA VAL A 182 11.48 -4.12 -23.78
C VAL A 182 10.42 -3.03 -23.97
N ALA A 183 10.48 -1.94 -23.20
CA ALA A 183 9.58 -0.80 -23.35
C ALA A 183 9.72 -0.16 -24.74
N ASP A 184 10.96 0.05 -25.21
CA ASP A 184 11.28 0.59 -26.53
C ASP A 184 10.72 -0.33 -27.64
N ARG A 185 10.89 -1.64 -27.50
CA ARG A 185 10.33 -2.64 -28.43
C ARG A 185 8.80 -2.51 -28.59
N PHE A 186 8.11 -2.20 -27.50
CA PHE A 186 6.65 -2.02 -27.50
C PHE A 186 6.19 -0.58 -27.76
N GLY A 187 7.10 0.37 -28.04
CA GLY A 187 6.80 1.78 -28.30
C GLY A 187 6.22 2.51 -27.07
N LEU A 188 6.58 2.07 -25.86
CA LEU A 188 6.09 2.68 -24.62
C LEU A 188 6.98 3.88 -24.25
N THR A 189 6.48 5.09 -24.48
CA THR A 189 7.22 6.36 -24.26
C THR A 189 6.96 6.94 -22.88
N ASP A 190 5.73 6.81 -22.35
CA ASP A 190 5.35 7.30 -21.03
C ASP A 190 5.42 6.14 -20.01
N LEU A 191 6.63 5.91 -19.52
CA LEU A 191 6.87 4.82 -18.57
C LEU A 191 6.46 5.21 -17.15
N PRO A 192 5.76 4.32 -16.43
CA PRO A 192 5.46 4.55 -15.03
C PRO A 192 6.73 4.82 -14.23
N LYS A 193 6.72 5.88 -13.42
CA LYS A 193 7.80 6.13 -12.48
C LYS A 193 8.01 4.91 -11.58
N VAL A 194 9.26 4.65 -11.23
CA VAL A 194 9.60 3.56 -10.28
C VAL A 194 8.77 3.76 -9.02
N SER A 195 7.94 2.77 -8.68
CA SER A 195 7.14 2.83 -7.47
C SER A 195 8.04 2.81 -6.24
N GLY A 196 7.86 3.75 -5.34
CA GLY A 196 8.68 3.90 -4.11
C GLY A 196 8.51 2.78 -3.08
N GLY A 197 7.86 1.69 -3.42
CA GLY A 197 7.57 0.62 -2.46
C GLY A 197 6.16 0.72 -1.86
N CYS A 198 5.89 -0.13 -0.88
CA CYS A 198 4.64 -0.15 -0.11
C CYS A 198 4.76 0.79 1.10
N CYS A 199 3.72 1.55 1.43
CA CYS A 199 3.73 2.44 2.61
C CYS A 199 3.97 1.67 3.91
N LEU A 200 3.60 0.39 3.98
CA LEU A 200 3.86 -0.49 5.12
C LEU A 200 5.37 -0.73 5.39
N ALA A 201 6.24 -0.44 4.43
CA ALA A 201 7.69 -0.51 4.58
C ALA A 201 8.33 0.85 4.92
N GLU A 202 7.57 1.94 4.90
CA GLU A 202 8.04 3.28 5.23
C GLU A 202 8.10 3.44 6.76
N PRO A 203 9.26 3.83 7.34
CA PRO A 203 9.45 3.80 8.80
C PRO A 203 8.40 4.59 9.59
N ASN A 204 8.17 5.85 9.22
CA ASN A 204 7.22 6.71 9.96
C ASN A 204 5.77 6.17 9.87
N PHE A 205 5.38 5.65 8.71
CA PHE A 205 4.07 5.03 8.55
C PHE A 205 3.98 3.74 9.37
N SER A 206 5.00 2.89 9.31
CA SER A 206 5.06 1.65 10.07
C SER A 206 4.98 1.89 11.58
N ASN A 207 5.60 2.95 12.09
CA ASN A 207 5.55 3.27 13.52
C ASN A 207 4.14 3.72 13.93
N ARG A 208 3.48 4.55 13.13
CA ARG A 208 2.07 4.94 13.38
C ARG A 208 1.12 3.75 13.30
N LEU A 209 1.36 2.83 12.35
CA LEU A 209 0.57 1.60 12.23
C LEU A 209 0.82 0.64 13.39
N ARG A 210 2.07 0.54 13.88
CA ARG A 210 2.40 -0.25 15.07
C ARG A 210 1.69 0.29 16.30
N ASP A 211 1.68 1.61 16.48
CA ASP A 211 0.94 2.27 17.55
C ASP A 211 -0.57 1.95 17.45
N LEU A 212 -1.17 2.06 16.26
CA LEU A 212 -2.58 1.72 16.09
C LEU A 212 -2.88 0.24 16.40
N ARG A 213 -1.97 -0.67 15.99
CA ARG A 213 -2.09 -2.11 16.25
C ARG A 213 -2.00 -2.45 17.75
N LEU A 214 -1.23 -1.69 18.52
CA LEU A 214 -1.05 -1.93 19.96
C LEU A 214 -2.19 -1.35 20.80
N HIS A 215 -2.73 -0.20 20.43
CA HIS A 215 -3.66 0.59 21.24
C HIS A 215 -5.06 0.73 20.64
N GLY A 216 -5.33 0.13 19.50
CA GLY A 216 -6.60 0.25 18.81
C GLY A 216 -6.91 -0.99 17.99
N THR A 217 -7.65 -0.77 16.91
CA THR A 217 -8.02 -1.83 15.98
C THR A 217 -7.79 -1.40 14.54
N LEU A 218 -7.24 -2.31 13.75
CA LEU A 218 -7.08 -2.11 12.31
C LEU A 218 -8.41 -2.24 11.54
N HIS A 219 -9.46 -2.73 12.20
CA HIS A 219 -10.81 -2.80 11.63
C HIS A 219 -11.53 -1.45 11.60
N ASP A 220 -11.06 -0.46 12.39
CA ASP A 220 -11.45 0.93 12.23
C ASP A 220 -10.72 1.55 11.03
N LEU A 221 -11.36 1.50 9.87
CA LEU A 221 -10.77 2.00 8.63
C LEU A 221 -10.54 3.51 8.62
N ASP A 222 -11.27 4.28 9.42
CA ASP A 222 -11.04 5.72 9.53
C ASP A 222 -9.78 5.99 10.36
N ALA A 223 -9.54 5.23 11.44
CA ALA A 223 -8.28 5.25 12.17
C ALA A 223 -7.10 4.85 11.28
N VAL A 224 -7.26 3.83 10.42
CA VAL A 224 -6.23 3.43 9.43
C VAL A 224 -5.98 4.55 8.41
N ARG A 225 -7.02 5.20 7.88
CA ARG A 225 -6.89 6.32 6.93
C ARG A 225 -6.20 7.53 7.56
N LEU A 226 -6.46 7.80 8.83
CA LEU A 226 -5.80 8.88 9.57
C LEU A 226 -4.28 8.70 9.67
N LEU A 227 -3.74 7.47 9.57
CA LEU A 227 -2.29 7.24 9.58
C LEU A 227 -1.54 7.94 8.43
N PHE A 228 -2.22 8.30 7.36
CA PHE A 228 -1.63 9.01 6.23
C PHE A 228 -1.48 10.52 6.47
N HIS A 229 -2.18 11.06 7.48
CA HIS A 229 -2.26 12.48 7.75
C HIS A 229 -1.59 12.85 9.07
N GLY A 230 -0.92 13.98 9.10
CA GLY A 230 -0.44 14.61 10.32
C GLY A 230 0.79 13.95 10.97
N ARG A 231 1.13 14.53 12.12
CA ARG A 231 2.06 14.01 13.12
C ARG A 231 1.24 13.38 14.22
N HIS A 232 1.66 12.22 14.68
CA HIS A 232 0.93 11.46 15.69
C HIS A 232 1.69 11.49 17.00
N PHE A 233 0.92 11.64 18.09
CA PHE A 233 1.41 11.63 19.46
C PHE A 233 0.57 10.67 20.29
N ARG A 234 1.22 9.90 21.16
CA ARG A 234 0.60 9.02 22.14
C ARG A 234 0.74 9.67 23.51
N LEU A 235 -0.37 10.10 24.12
CA LEU A 235 -0.34 10.74 25.44
C LEU A 235 -0.36 9.70 26.55
N ASN A 236 -1.15 8.64 26.37
CA ASN A 236 -1.16 7.42 27.17
C ASN A 236 -1.75 6.28 26.34
N ASP A 237 -2.04 5.11 26.93
CA ASP A 237 -2.54 3.94 26.21
C ASP A 237 -3.84 4.18 25.45
N ASP A 238 -4.72 5.06 25.95
CA ASP A 238 -6.06 5.31 25.39
C ASP A 238 -6.16 6.63 24.60
N VAL A 239 -5.20 7.55 24.78
CA VAL A 239 -5.31 8.91 24.25
C VAL A 239 -4.26 9.20 23.20
N LYS A 240 -4.72 9.52 22.00
CA LYS A 240 -3.93 9.88 20.83
C LYS A 240 -4.25 11.28 20.35
N LEU A 241 -3.21 12.02 19.98
CA LEU A 241 -3.31 13.33 19.33
C LEU A 241 -2.74 13.22 17.90
N ILE A 242 -3.46 13.79 16.93
CA ILE A 242 -3.03 13.92 15.53
C ILE A 242 -2.99 15.40 15.18
N VAL A 243 -1.88 15.88 14.61
CA VAL A 243 -1.64 17.28 14.27
C VAL A 243 -1.29 17.40 12.80
N GLY A 244 -2.09 18.09 12.00
CA GLY A 244 -1.86 18.29 10.57
C GLY A 244 -0.51 19.00 10.30
N ARG A 245 0.20 18.61 9.23
CA ARG A 245 1.51 19.15 8.85
C ARG A 245 1.39 20.35 7.91
N ASP A 246 0.38 20.31 7.05
CA ASP A 246 0.15 21.25 5.98
C ASP A 246 -1.34 21.28 5.57
N GLN A 247 -1.68 22.09 4.57
CA GLN A 247 -3.06 22.21 4.10
C GLN A 247 -3.65 20.90 3.58
N GLY A 248 -2.82 20.02 2.96
CA GLY A 248 -3.27 18.72 2.46
C GLY A 248 -3.66 17.79 3.60
N ASP A 249 -2.85 17.75 4.65
CA ASP A 249 -3.18 16.98 5.87
C ASP A 249 -4.43 17.54 6.56
N ASN A 250 -4.51 18.85 6.72
CA ASN A 250 -5.69 19.50 7.34
C ASN A 250 -6.97 19.13 6.58
N ALA A 251 -6.97 19.27 5.26
CA ALA A 251 -8.11 18.89 4.42
C ALA A 251 -8.44 17.39 4.50
N GLY A 252 -7.40 16.53 4.57
CA GLY A 252 -7.57 15.09 4.72
C GLY A 252 -8.20 14.71 6.07
N ILE A 253 -7.72 15.30 7.15
CA ILE A 253 -8.26 15.13 8.51
C ILE A 253 -9.72 15.61 8.57
N GLU A 254 -10.01 16.80 8.04
CA GLU A 254 -11.36 17.38 8.02
C GLU A 254 -12.33 16.55 7.20
N LYS A 255 -11.89 16.02 6.05
CA LYS A 255 -12.71 15.16 5.20
C LYS A 255 -13.08 13.83 5.87
N LEU A 256 -12.16 13.24 6.63
CA LEU A 256 -12.44 12.01 7.36
C LEU A 256 -13.41 12.24 8.50
N SER A 257 -13.34 13.40 9.18
CA SER A 257 -14.23 13.79 10.29
C SER A 257 -14.60 12.62 11.21
N PRO A 258 -13.63 11.89 11.77
CA PRO A 258 -13.89 10.63 12.47
C PRO A 258 -14.69 10.88 13.77
N ARG A 259 -15.56 9.92 14.10
CA ARG A 259 -16.25 9.92 15.37
C ARG A 259 -15.28 9.61 16.52
N GLY A 260 -15.60 10.08 17.72
CA GLY A 260 -14.80 9.79 18.92
C GLY A 260 -13.55 10.66 19.05
N TYR A 261 -13.49 11.81 18.37
CA TYR A 261 -12.41 12.76 18.50
C TYR A 261 -12.91 14.17 18.83
N LEU A 262 -12.16 14.84 19.70
CA LEU A 262 -12.21 16.29 19.91
C LEU A 262 -11.41 16.95 18.80
N TRP A 263 -11.93 18.04 18.26
CA TRP A 263 -11.23 18.92 17.33
C TRP A 263 -10.53 20.04 18.10
N ILE A 264 -9.27 20.29 17.77
CA ILE A 264 -8.50 21.40 18.31
C ILE A 264 -8.01 22.27 17.15
N HIS A 265 -8.33 23.55 17.18
CA HIS A 265 -7.93 24.55 16.18
C HIS A 265 -7.40 25.83 16.86
N ALA A 266 -6.55 26.58 16.18
CA ALA A 266 -6.26 27.94 16.60
C ALA A 266 -7.55 28.79 16.55
N THR A 267 -7.88 29.49 17.65
CA THR A 267 -9.04 30.38 17.71
C THR A 267 -8.87 31.56 16.74
N GLU A 268 -7.64 32.03 16.61
CA GLU A 268 -7.26 33.12 15.71
C GLU A 268 -6.07 32.75 14.83
N GLY A 269 -6.07 33.22 13.58
CA GLY A 269 -4.95 33.02 12.68
C GLY A 269 -4.89 31.66 12.00
N ILE A 270 -3.69 31.28 11.56
CA ILE A 270 -3.45 30.03 10.84
C ILE A 270 -2.81 29.01 11.77
N GLY A 271 -3.41 27.84 11.87
CA GLY A 271 -2.92 26.72 12.66
C GLY A 271 -3.24 25.36 12.02
N PRO A 272 -2.75 24.27 12.59
CA PRO A 272 -3.07 22.92 12.16
C PRO A 272 -4.51 22.55 12.55
N SER A 273 -5.13 21.67 11.75
CA SER A 273 -6.31 20.91 12.16
C SER A 273 -5.82 19.71 12.99
N CYS A 274 -6.35 19.58 14.21
CA CYS A 274 -5.92 18.55 15.15
C CYS A 274 -7.09 17.73 15.64
N LEU A 275 -6.83 16.45 15.94
CA LEU A 275 -7.76 15.50 16.51
C LEU A 275 -7.17 14.92 17.81
N LEU A 276 -7.93 14.97 18.89
CA LEU A 276 -7.60 14.34 20.16
C LEU A 276 -8.66 13.29 20.49
N SER A 277 -8.27 12.10 20.96
CA SER A 277 -9.23 11.09 21.43
C SER A 277 -10.23 11.68 22.42
N ALA A 278 -11.52 11.45 22.22
CA ALA A 278 -12.58 12.04 23.06
C ALA A 278 -12.58 11.50 24.50
N THR A 279 -11.83 10.42 24.76
CA THR A 279 -11.61 9.84 26.09
C THR A 279 -10.64 10.67 26.95
N ALA A 280 -9.99 11.69 26.36
CA ALA A 280 -9.02 12.51 27.06
C ALA A 280 -9.65 13.27 28.26
N ASN A 281 -8.98 13.18 29.38
CA ASN A 281 -9.30 14.00 30.59
C ASN A 281 -8.72 15.43 30.46
N GLU A 282 -8.94 16.27 31.47
CA GLU A 282 -8.51 17.67 31.43
C GLU A 282 -6.99 17.86 31.41
N GLU A 283 -6.22 16.97 32.06
CA GLU A 283 -4.75 17.04 32.06
C GLU A 283 -4.20 16.66 30.66
N GLU A 284 -4.76 15.63 30.04
CA GLU A 284 -4.41 15.18 28.71
C GLU A 284 -4.82 16.20 27.64
N LEU A 285 -5.97 16.85 27.82
CA LEU A 285 -6.40 17.95 26.97
C LEU A 285 -5.43 19.13 27.07
N ALA A 286 -5.03 19.52 28.28
CA ALA A 286 -4.07 20.60 28.50
C ALA A 286 -2.72 20.29 27.84
N LEU A 287 -2.22 19.03 27.97
CA LEU A 287 -1.00 18.55 27.33
C LEU A 287 -1.13 18.57 25.80
N ALA A 288 -2.26 18.09 25.26
CA ALA A 288 -2.53 18.12 23.82
C ALA A 288 -2.52 19.55 23.27
N CYS A 289 -3.20 20.48 23.97
CA CYS A 289 -3.20 21.89 23.60
C CYS A 289 -1.79 22.50 23.63
N SER A 290 -0.95 22.13 24.61
CA SER A 290 0.44 22.57 24.70
C SER A 290 1.32 22.00 23.55
N ILE A 291 1.07 20.76 23.11
CA ILE A 291 1.71 20.19 21.92
C ILE A 291 1.26 20.92 20.65
N VAL A 292 -0.04 21.20 20.49
CA VAL A 292 -0.59 21.95 19.36
C VAL A 292 -0.03 23.37 19.29
N ALA A 293 0.12 24.05 20.43
CA ALA A 293 0.67 25.39 20.52
C ALA A 293 2.05 25.51 19.88
N ARG A 294 2.90 24.48 19.92
CA ARG A 294 4.22 24.47 19.24
C ARG A 294 4.15 24.64 17.71
N TYR A 295 3.01 24.35 17.10
CA TYR A 295 2.83 24.44 15.65
C TYR A 295 2.14 25.74 15.21
N ILE A 296 1.83 26.62 16.14
CA ILE A 296 1.19 27.92 15.89
C ILE A 296 2.24 29.02 15.99
N LYS A 297 2.48 29.77 14.92
CA LYS A 297 3.53 30.79 14.86
C LYS A 297 3.39 31.86 15.95
N ALA A 298 2.15 32.20 16.31
CA ALA A 298 1.88 33.19 17.38
C ALA A 298 2.41 32.77 18.73
N SER A 299 2.65 31.51 19.01
CA SER A 299 3.18 31.00 20.28
C SER A 299 4.59 31.49 20.62
N ALA A 300 5.35 31.96 19.60
CA ALA A 300 6.66 32.60 19.82
C ALA A 300 6.55 33.92 20.62
N HIS A 301 5.35 34.52 20.71
CA HIS A 301 5.08 35.80 21.39
C HIS A 301 4.27 35.64 22.67
N GLY A 302 3.96 34.43 23.09
CA GLY A 302 3.21 34.10 24.29
C GLY A 302 2.19 32.96 24.15
N PRO A 303 1.37 32.72 25.14
CA PRO A 303 0.31 31.72 25.07
C PRO A 303 -0.65 31.98 23.91
N VAL A 304 -1.16 30.92 23.30
CA VAL A 304 -2.14 30.98 22.20
C VAL A 304 -3.51 30.47 22.64
N ARG A 305 -4.57 31.03 22.06
CA ARG A 305 -5.93 30.56 22.26
C ARG A 305 -6.29 29.48 21.25
N LEU A 306 -6.84 28.37 21.74
CA LEU A 306 -7.29 27.22 20.99
C LEU A 306 -8.79 27.00 21.24
N THR A 307 -9.51 26.71 20.18
CA THR A 307 -10.90 26.25 20.26
C THR A 307 -10.91 24.73 20.27
N VAL A 308 -11.51 24.15 21.31
CA VAL A 308 -11.76 22.71 21.45
C VAL A 308 -13.25 22.44 21.25
N ARG A 309 -13.60 21.51 20.37
CA ARG A 309 -15.00 21.20 20.09
C ARG A 309 -15.24 19.72 19.74
N MET A 310 -16.42 19.22 20.13
CA MET A 310 -16.96 17.98 19.57
C MET A 310 -17.78 18.30 18.30
N PRO A 311 -17.75 17.40 17.27
CA PRO A 311 -18.53 17.59 16.05
C PRO A 311 -20.05 17.68 16.27
N ASP A 312 -20.56 17.02 17.32
CA ASP A 312 -21.97 17.00 17.69
C ASP A 312 -22.41 18.23 18.54
N GLY A 313 -21.46 19.13 18.83
CA GLY A 313 -21.70 20.34 19.62
C GLY A 313 -21.82 20.12 21.13
N SER A 314 -21.62 18.89 21.62
CA SER A 314 -21.70 18.57 23.07
C SER A 314 -20.59 19.23 23.91
N ARG A 315 -19.48 19.61 23.27
CA ARG A 315 -18.37 20.36 23.89
C ARG A 315 -17.91 21.47 22.94
N HIS A 316 -17.79 22.66 23.45
CA HIS A 316 -17.21 23.83 22.79
C HIS A 316 -16.63 24.76 23.84
N GLU A 317 -15.30 24.90 23.85
CA GLU A 317 -14.60 25.74 24.83
C GLU A 317 -13.33 26.35 24.22
N GLU A 318 -12.85 27.41 24.85
CA GLU A 318 -11.55 28.03 24.55
C GLU A 318 -10.53 27.67 25.63
N VAL A 319 -9.37 27.23 25.20
CA VAL A 319 -8.24 26.88 26.06
C VAL A 319 -7.04 27.75 25.70
N THR A 320 -6.41 28.36 26.70
CA THR A 320 -5.15 29.08 26.53
C THR A 320 -3.99 28.15 26.84
N ALA A 321 -3.07 27.99 25.89
CA ALA A 321 -1.94 27.08 26.02
C ALA A 321 -0.60 27.70 25.63
N SER A 322 0.44 27.35 26.36
CA SER A 322 1.84 27.60 26.01
C SER A 322 2.48 26.35 25.39
N PRO A 323 3.49 26.51 24.52
CA PRO A 323 4.18 25.36 23.95
C PRO A 323 4.78 24.45 25.03
N VAL A 324 4.55 23.15 24.89
CA VAL A 324 5.17 22.12 25.74
C VAL A 324 6.70 22.14 25.56
N ASP A 325 7.46 21.76 26.61
CA ASP A 325 8.91 21.63 26.51
C ASP A 325 9.36 20.53 25.52
N GLU A 326 10.64 20.59 25.12
CA GLU A 326 11.17 19.68 24.11
C GLU A 326 11.21 18.23 24.58
N ALA A 327 11.51 17.96 25.84
CA ALA A 327 11.64 16.61 26.37
C ALA A 327 10.29 15.87 26.35
N GLU A 328 9.24 16.51 26.88
CA GLU A 328 7.89 15.98 26.87
C GLU A 328 7.35 15.83 25.43
N PHE A 329 7.62 16.80 24.57
CA PHE A 329 7.25 16.72 23.15
C PHE A 329 7.85 15.50 22.44
N GLN A 330 9.15 15.22 22.62
CA GLN A 330 9.79 14.07 21.99
C GLN A 330 9.33 12.74 22.60
N LEU A 331 9.05 12.71 23.92
CA LEU A 331 8.55 11.53 24.60
C LEU A 331 7.21 11.04 24.02
N ARG A 332 6.33 11.97 23.64
CA ARG A 332 4.97 11.64 23.16
C ARG A 332 4.91 11.36 21.66
N ARG A 333 5.91 11.75 20.90
CA ARG A 333 5.88 11.67 19.45
C ARG A 333 6.09 10.25 18.93
N ILE A 334 5.17 9.82 18.06
CA ILE A 334 5.30 8.56 17.29
C ILE A 334 6.17 8.86 16.05
N LEU A 335 7.41 8.40 16.06
CA LEU A 335 8.41 8.64 15.01
C LEU A 335 8.43 7.53 13.97
#